data_f3fe3351f4e9d850900f8f653ab2825a
#
_entry.id   f3fe3351f4e9d850900f8f653ab2825a
#
_cell.length_a   1.000
_cell.length_b   1.000
_cell.length_c   1.000
_cell.angle_alpha   90.00
_cell.angle_beta   90.00
_cell.angle_gamma   90.00
#
_symmetry.space_group_name_H-M   'P 1'
#
loop_
_entity.id
_entity.type
_entity.pdbx_description
1 polymer ?
#
loop_
_entity_poly.entity_id
_entity_poly.type
_entity_poly.pdbx_seq_one_letter_code
_entity_poly.pdbx_strand_id
1 'polypeptide(L)'
;MVLNNLTYRQYLNRLTELAISMFEWKNLPDTVDARYLELHLFETGCMVYFKDEVIGDLCLDCIVQGRLDVYGNPLLRRAYSGYNNYQKLLKYNNSVIIWNNYLHSNSILDVEMFARRLYNIDRIIDVNANAQKTPVLVVGNEKQRLTLLNLYKEYDGNAPFIFGDKNLDINALKALSTDAPYVCDKLYQLKTQIWNEALTYLGISNINIQKKERLITDEVTRNQGGTIASRYSRLESRRQAVEKINDMFGTNIEVNYREDFQQVGDDNQPEDPGANTIGGAGNE
;
A
#
# COMPACT_ATOMS: atom_id res chain seq x y z
N MET A 1 16.73 -0.68 -17.61
CA MET A 1 15.35 -1.21 -17.49
C MET A 1 15.10 -1.99 -16.19
N VAL A 2 16.01 -2.81 -15.71
CA VAL A 2 15.82 -3.66 -14.51
C VAL A 2 15.59 -2.84 -13.23
N LEU A 3 16.37 -1.78 -12.97
CA LEU A 3 16.23 -0.94 -11.77
C LEU A 3 14.87 -0.24 -11.66
N ASN A 4 14.28 0.15 -12.79
CA ASN A 4 12.98 0.83 -12.81
C ASN A 4 11.83 -0.07 -12.34
N ASN A 5 11.90 -1.37 -12.62
CA ASN A 5 10.89 -2.32 -12.15
C ASN A 5 11.01 -2.64 -10.65
N LEU A 6 12.18 -2.47 -10.03
CA LEU A 6 12.36 -2.74 -8.61
C LEU A 6 11.62 -1.73 -7.74
N THR A 7 11.73 -0.43 -8.01
CA THR A 7 11.03 0.61 -7.23
C THR A 7 9.51 0.45 -7.30
N TYR A 8 8.97 0.18 -8.50
CA TYR A 8 7.55 -0.10 -8.66
C TYR A 8 7.11 -1.31 -7.83
N ARG A 9 7.86 -2.44 -7.93
CA ARG A 9 7.57 -3.66 -7.18
C ARG A 9 7.68 -3.44 -5.67
N GLN A 10 8.62 -2.62 -5.22
CA GLN A 10 8.78 -2.28 -3.81
C GLN A 10 7.53 -1.58 -3.26
N TYR A 11 6.98 -0.59 -3.98
CA TYR A 11 5.74 0.07 -3.59
C TYR A 11 4.55 -0.88 -3.62
N LEU A 12 4.44 -1.67 -4.68
CA LEU A 12 3.35 -2.65 -4.82
C LEU A 12 3.39 -3.65 -3.66
N ASN A 13 4.53 -4.27 -3.40
CA ASN A 13 4.69 -5.25 -2.33
C ASN A 13 4.37 -4.64 -0.96
N ARG A 14 4.89 -3.44 -0.68
CA ARG A 14 4.65 -2.76 0.60
C ARG A 14 3.18 -2.43 0.83
N LEU A 15 2.49 -1.92 -0.18
CA LEU A 15 1.04 -1.64 -0.09
C LEU A 15 0.22 -2.92 0.01
N THR A 16 0.60 -3.98 -0.71
CA THR A 16 -0.04 -5.30 -0.62
C THR A 16 0.13 -5.88 0.78
N GLU A 17 1.35 -5.86 1.33
CA GLU A 17 1.62 -6.35 2.69
C GLU A 17 0.79 -5.62 3.74
N LEU A 18 0.69 -4.29 3.65
CA LEU A 18 -0.18 -3.50 4.52
C LEU A 18 -1.65 -3.91 4.35
N ALA A 19 -2.12 -4.11 3.12
CA ALA A 19 -3.50 -4.48 2.84
C ALA A 19 -3.89 -5.83 3.43
N ILE A 20 -3.04 -6.86 3.28
CA ILE A 20 -3.35 -8.22 3.75
C ILE A 20 -3.14 -8.40 5.26
N SER A 21 -2.42 -7.47 5.90
CA SER A 21 -2.16 -7.53 7.36
C SER A 21 -3.16 -6.76 8.21
N MET A 22 -4.15 -6.10 7.59
CA MET A 22 -5.10 -5.24 8.33
C MET A 22 -6.07 -6.00 9.24
N PHE A 23 -6.39 -7.24 8.89
CA PHE A 23 -7.42 -8.01 9.59
C PHE A 23 -6.79 -9.14 10.40
N GLU A 24 -7.36 -9.38 11.55
CA GLU A 24 -7.05 -10.51 12.42
C GLU A 24 -8.21 -11.48 12.42
N TRP A 25 -7.91 -12.74 12.08
CA TRP A 25 -8.85 -13.85 12.12
C TRP A 25 -8.59 -14.68 13.36
N LYS A 26 -9.61 -14.88 14.19
CA LYS A 26 -9.55 -15.73 15.38
C LYS A 26 -10.37 -16.99 15.18
N ASN A 27 -9.94 -18.08 15.80
CA ASN A 27 -10.62 -19.37 15.77
C ASN A 27 -10.83 -19.94 14.35
N LEU A 28 -9.95 -19.58 13.40
CA LEU A 28 -9.93 -20.26 12.11
C LEU A 28 -9.57 -21.75 12.31
N PRO A 29 -10.23 -22.69 11.58
CA PRO A 29 -9.78 -24.07 11.52
C PRO A 29 -8.32 -24.18 11.05
N ASP A 30 -7.57 -25.13 11.61
CA ASP A 30 -6.14 -25.34 11.27
C ASP A 30 -5.89 -25.60 9.78
N THR A 31 -6.93 -26.03 9.05
CA THR A 31 -6.88 -26.27 7.59
C THR A 31 -7.04 -25.01 6.74
N VAL A 32 -7.33 -23.85 7.36
CA VAL A 32 -7.55 -22.56 6.67
C VAL A 32 -6.40 -21.60 6.99
N ASP A 33 -5.64 -21.25 5.98
CA ASP A 33 -4.54 -20.28 6.09
C ASP A 33 -5.06 -18.83 5.95
N ALA A 34 -4.95 -18.04 7.04
CA ALA A 34 -5.42 -16.65 7.06
C ALA A 34 -4.67 -15.74 6.08
N ARG A 35 -3.36 -15.97 5.88
CA ARG A 35 -2.56 -15.22 4.92
C ARG A 35 -3.03 -15.50 3.49
N TYR A 36 -3.24 -16.76 3.16
CA TYR A 36 -3.77 -17.18 1.86
C TYR A 36 -5.14 -16.53 1.60
N LEU A 37 -6.02 -16.58 2.58
CA LEU A 37 -7.35 -15.99 2.52
C LEU A 37 -7.30 -14.49 2.21
N GLU A 38 -6.54 -13.70 2.97
CA GLU A 38 -6.45 -12.25 2.77
C GLU A 38 -5.75 -11.88 1.47
N LEU A 39 -4.68 -12.61 1.09
CA LEU A 39 -3.97 -12.36 -0.16
C LEU A 39 -4.89 -12.58 -1.37
N HIS A 40 -5.61 -13.68 -1.40
CA HIS A 40 -6.49 -13.99 -2.52
C HIS A 40 -7.76 -13.13 -2.53
N LEU A 41 -8.31 -12.72 -1.37
CA LEU A 41 -9.35 -11.69 -1.31
C LEU A 41 -8.88 -10.38 -1.94
N PHE A 42 -7.64 -9.96 -1.63
CA PHE A 42 -7.03 -8.77 -2.19
C PHE A 42 -6.83 -8.87 -3.72
N GLU A 43 -6.36 -10.03 -4.22
CA GLU A 43 -6.03 -10.24 -5.63
C GLU A 43 -7.25 -10.54 -6.50
N THR A 44 -8.19 -11.36 -6.02
CA THR A 44 -9.31 -11.87 -6.81
C THR A 44 -10.66 -11.23 -6.46
N GLY A 45 -10.79 -10.71 -5.25
CA GLY A 45 -12.00 -10.06 -4.75
C GLY A 45 -12.99 -11.00 -4.05
N CYS A 46 -12.83 -12.30 -4.15
CA CYS A 46 -13.69 -13.27 -3.46
C CYS A 46 -13.00 -14.61 -3.18
N MET A 47 -13.38 -15.20 -2.07
CA MET A 47 -12.99 -16.55 -1.65
C MET A 47 -14.24 -17.35 -1.29
N VAL A 48 -14.16 -18.67 -1.31
CA VAL A 48 -15.26 -19.54 -0.89
C VAL A 48 -14.84 -20.45 0.24
N TYR A 49 -15.60 -20.37 1.34
CA TYR A 49 -15.51 -21.26 2.49
C TYR A 49 -16.48 -22.43 2.35
N PHE A 50 -16.02 -23.64 2.60
CA PHE A 50 -16.83 -24.88 2.55
C PHE A 50 -16.16 -25.99 3.33
N LYS A 51 -16.91 -27.04 3.63
CA LYS A 51 -16.41 -28.25 4.26
C LYS A 51 -16.20 -29.34 3.22
N ASP A 52 -14.96 -29.82 3.10
CA ASP A 52 -14.60 -30.99 2.29
C ASP A 52 -14.72 -32.27 3.13
N GLU A 53 -15.15 -33.36 2.51
CA GLU A 53 -15.38 -34.63 3.21
C GLU A 53 -14.09 -35.31 3.69
N VAL A 54 -12.96 -35.03 3.04
CA VAL A 54 -11.66 -35.65 3.29
C VAL A 54 -10.72 -34.73 4.07
N ILE A 55 -10.66 -33.46 3.66
CA ILE A 55 -9.69 -32.47 4.16
C ILE A 55 -10.24 -31.68 5.36
N GLY A 56 -11.57 -31.53 5.45
CA GLY A 56 -12.23 -30.70 6.44
C GLY A 56 -12.57 -29.31 5.91
N ASP A 57 -12.46 -28.31 6.77
CA ASP A 57 -12.81 -26.94 6.41
C ASP A 57 -11.75 -26.32 5.47
N LEU A 58 -12.20 -25.70 4.39
CA LEU A 58 -11.33 -25.08 3.39
C LEU A 58 -11.86 -23.71 3.00
N CYS A 59 -10.92 -22.81 2.73
CA CYS A 59 -11.20 -21.51 2.10
C CYS A 59 -10.29 -21.35 0.87
N LEU A 60 -10.89 -21.39 -0.32
CA LEU A 60 -10.15 -21.42 -1.59
C LEU A 60 -10.63 -20.32 -2.54
N ASP A 61 -9.89 -20.13 -3.62
CA ASP A 61 -10.29 -19.24 -4.71
C ASP A 61 -11.67 -19.58 -5.25
N CYS A 62 -12.41 -18.56 -5.63
CA CYS A 62 -13.80 -18.65 -6.03
C CYS A 62 -14.03 -18.16 -7.46
N ILE A 63 -14.62 -19.01 -8.29
CA ILE A 63 -15.19 -18.58 -9.56
C ILE A 63 -16.72 -18.66 -9.44
N VAL A 64 -17.37 -17.51 -9.64
CA VAL A 64 -18.83 -17.41 -9.71
C VAL A 64 -19.33 -18.07 -10.99
N GLN A 65 -20.28 -18.98 -10.88
CA GLN A 65 -20.84 -19.73 -11.99
C GLN A 65 -22.37 -19.79 -11.94
N GLY A 66 -22.98 -20.02 -13.10
CA GLY A 66 -24.41 -20.31 -13.22
C GLY A 66 -25.34 -19.11 -13.08
N ARG A 67 -26.54 -19.36 -12.56
CA ARG A 67 -27.56 -18.33 -12.38
C ARG A 67 -27.32 -17.52 -11.12
N LEU A 68 -27.74 -16.27 -11.17
CA LEU A 68 -27.79 -15.38 -10.01
C LEU A 68 -29.22 -15.40 -9.43
N ASP A 69 -29.31 -15.09 -8.15
CA ASP A 69 -30.61 -14.80 -7.52
C ASP A 69 -31.13 -13.39 -7.90
N VAL A 70 -32.26 -13.00 -7.33
CA VAL A 70 -32.90 -11.69 -7.59
C VAL A 70 -32.05 -10.49 -7.10
N TYR A 71 -31.09 -10.71 -6.23
CA TYR A 71 -30.15 -9.71 -5.71
C TYR A 71 -28.77 -9.77 -6.36
N GLY A 72 -28.60 -10.63 -7.36
CA GLY A 72 -27.33 -10.80 -8.06
C GLY A 72 -26.33 -11.73 -7.35
N ASN A 73 -26.76 -12.47 -6.31
CA ASN A 73 -25.89 -13.43 -5.63
C ASN A 73 -25.78 -14.73 -6.44
N PRO A 74 -24.57 -15.32 -6.54
CA PRO A 74 -24.39 -16.54 -7.30
C PRO A 74 -24.99 -17.76 -6.59
N LEU A 75 -25.78 -18.55 -7.31
CA LEU A 75 -26.34 -19.80 -6.82
C LEU A 75 -25.35 -20.97 -6.88
N LEU A 76 -24.38 -20.89 -7.81
CA LEU A 76 -23.30 -21.85 -7.97
C LEU A 76 -21.96 -21.14 -7.93
N ARG A 77 -20.97 -21.82 -7.38
CA ARG A 77 -19.59 -21.36 -7.30
C ARG A 77 -18.63 -22.51 -7.42
N ARG A 78 -17.47 -22.27 -8.03
CA ARG A 78 -16.41 -23.27 -8.11
C ARG A 78 -15.26 -22.85 -7.20
N ALA A 79 -14.96 -23.69 -6.22
CA ALA A 79 -13.72 -23.60 -5.47
C ALA A 79 -12.60 -24.21 -6.29
N TYR A 80 -11.42 -23.59 -6.29
CA TYR A 80 -10.23 -24.16 -6.93
C TYR A 80 -8.97 -23.69 -6.19
N SER A 81 -7.88 -24.43 -6.38
CA SER A 81 -6.56 -24.02 -5.91
C SER A 81 -5.67 -23.73 -7.11
N GLY A 82 -4.98 -22.58 -7.08
CA GLY A 82 -3.96 -22.24 -8.09
C GLY A 82 -2.67 -23.06 -7.99
N TYR A 83 -2.47 -23.78 -6.89
CA TYR A 83 -1.22 -24.52 -6.60
C TYR A 83 -1.31 -26.02 -6.88
N ASN A 84 -2.50 -26.54 -7.04
CA ASN A 84 -2.75 -27.94 -7.36
C ASN A 84 -4.00 -28.08 -8.24
N ASN A 85 -4.36 -29.30 -8.63
CA ASN A 85 -5.52 -29.55 -9.48
C ASN A 85 -6.85 -29.65 -8.71
N TYR A 86 -6.89 -29.19 -7.44
CA TYR A 86 -8.12 -29.26 -6.67
C TYR A 86 -9.17 -28.30 -7.23
N GLN A 87 -10.35 -28.84 -7.50
CA GLN A 87 -11.52 -28.04 -7.84
C GLN A 87 -12.80 -28.75 -7.42
N LYS A 88 -13.78 -27.98 -6.94
CA LYS A 88 -15.08 -28.49 -6.49
C LYS A 88 -16.20 -27.53 -6.84
N LEU A 89 -17.28 -28.04 -7.44
CA LEU A 89 -18.48 -27.25 -7.68
C LEU A 89 -19.35 -27.24 -6.44
N LEU A 90 -19.71 -26.06 -5.97
CA LEU A 90 -20.43 -25.82 -4.75
C LEU A 90 -21.73 -25.05 -5.01
N LYS A 91 -22.69 -25.20 -4.10
CA LYS A 91 -23.96 -24.49 -4.12
C LYS A 91 -24.03 -23.50 -2.96
N TYR A 92 -24.96 -22.55 -3.05
CA TYR A 92 -25.19 -21.54 -2.01
C TYR A 92 -25.54 -22.09 -0.63
N ASN A 93 -26.08 -23.31 -0.56
CA ASN A 93 -26.51 -23.97 0.69
C ASN A 93 -25.42 -24.87 1.34
N ASN A 94 -24.25 -25.04 0.72
CA ASN A 94 -23.14 -25.82 1.27
C ASN A 94 -21.80 -25.06 1.24
N SER A 95 -21.83 -23.78 1.01
CA SER A 95 -20.63 -22.93 0.96
C SER A 95 -20.99 -21.48 1.14
N VAL A 96 -20.05 -20.68 1.64
CA VAL A 96 -20.20 -19.25 1.85
C VAL A 96 -19.11 -18.53 1.06
N ILE A 97 -19.50 -17.49 0.29
CA ILE A 97 -18.53 -16.60 -0.37
C ILE A 97 -18.16 -15.50 0.62
N ILE A 98 -16.85 -15.28 0.76
CA ILE A 98 -16.27 -14.15 1.44
C ILE A 98 -15.90 -13.11 0.38
N TRP A 99 -16.44 -11.90 0.50
CA TRP A 99 -16.15 -10.81 -0.41
C TRP A 99 -15.11 -9.86 0.17
N ASN A 100 -14.24 -9.34 -0.68
CA ASN A 100 -13.21 -8.38 -0.26
C ASN A 100 -13.81 -7.04 0.23
N ASN A 101 -14.89 -6.57 -0.40
CA ASN A 101 -15.57 -5.33 -0.10
C ASN A 101 -17.03 -5.38 -0.60
N TYR A 102 -17.80 -4.33 -0.33
CA TYR A 102 -19.20 -4.25 -0.80
C TYR A 102 -19.39 -4.19 -2.32
N LEU A 103 -18.36 -3.82 -3.07
CA LEU A 103 -18.40 -3.82 -4.54
C LEU A 103 -18.13 -5.21 -5.12
N HIS A 104 -17.77 -6.20 -4.29
CA HIS A 104 -17.35 -7.53 -4.71
C HIS A 104 -16.17 -7.52 -5.68
N SER A 105 -15.29 -6.54 -5.54
CA SER A 105 -14.13 -6.32 -6.41
C SER A 105 -12.80 -6.58 -5.70
N ASN A 106 -11.76 -6.85 -6.49
CA ASN A 106 -10.40 -6.92 -5.97
C ASN A 106 -9.88 -5.53 -5.60
N SER A 107 -8.76 -5.47 -4.87
CA SER A 107 -8.08 -4.22 -4.51
C SER A 107 -6.74 -4.05 -5.20
N ILE A 108 -6.24 -5.09 -5.86
CA ILE A 108 -4.89 -5.07 -6.46
C ILE A 108 -4.75 -4.01 -7.55
N LEU A 109 -5.77 -3.83 -8.39
CA LEU A 109 -5.72 -2.88 -9.51
C LEU A 109 -5.56 -1.44 -9.04
N ASP A 110 -6.28 -1.06 -7.98
CA ASP A 110 -6.16 0.27 -7.39
C ASP A 110 -4.80 0.46 -6.71
N VAL A 111 -4.31 -0.56 -6.02
CA VAL A 111 -2.99 -0.54 -5.38
C VAL A 111 -1.86 -0.47 -6.43
N GLU A 112 -1.98 -1.18 -7.54
CA GLU A 112 -1.06 -1.05 -8.68
C GLU A 112 -1.04 0.38 -9.24
N MET A 113 -2.19 1.03 -9.35
CA MET A 113 -2.28 2.43 -9.78
C MET A 113 -1.52 3.35 -8.82
N PHE A 114 -1.69 3.21 -7.49
CA PHE A 114 -0.95 3.99 -6.50
C PHE A 114 0.55 3.70 -6.55
N ALA A 115 0.95 2.43 -6.63
CA ALA A 115 2.35 2.04 -6.76
C ALA A 115 3.01 2.65 -8.02
N ARG A 116 2.28 2.71 -9.14
CA ARG A 116 2.74 3.32 -10.39
C ARG A 116 2.88 4.84 -10.25
N ARG A 117 1.93 5.52 -9.59
CA ARG A 117 2.02 6.96 -9.33
C ARG A 117 3.23 7.29 -8.46
N LEU A 118 3.44 6.54 -7.37
CA LEU A 118 4.59 6.71 -6.48
C LEU A 118 5.92 6.49 -7.20
N TYR A 119 6.01 5.42 -7.99
CA TYR A 119 7.16 5.15 -8.85
C TYR A 119 7.46 6.31 -9.80
N ASN A 120 6.45 6.84 -10.48
CA ASN A 120 6.63 7.94 -11.42
C ASN A 120 7.14 9.21 -10.73
N ILE A 121 6.62 9.52 -9.53
CA ILE A 121 7.10 10.68 -8.76
C ILE A 121 8.56 10.50 -8.34
N ASP A 122 8.98 9.31 -7.88
CA ASP A 122 10.40 9.05 -7.57
C ASP A 122 11.28 9.25 -8.79
N ARG A 123 10.84 8.79 -9.97
CA ARG A 123 11.57 9.02 -11.23
C ARG A 123 11.72 10.50 -11.56
N ILE A 124 10.67 11.29 -11.34
CA ILE A 124 10.71 12.75 -11.58
C ILE A 124 11.64 13.42 -10.58
N ILE A 125 11.61 13.01 -9.30
CA ILE A 125 12.52 13.51 -8.27
C ILE A 125 13.97 13.22 -8.67
N ASP A 126 14.29 11.98 -9.06
CA ASP A 126 15.63 11.58 -9.49
C ASP A 126 16.12 12.41 -10.68
N VAL A 127 15.26 12.59 -11.69
CA VAL A 127 15.59 13.40 -12.88
C VAL A 127 15.80 14.86 -12.51
N ASN A 128 14.92 15.44 -11.67
CA ASN A 128 15.05 16.84 -11.25
C ASN A 128 16.30 17.05 -10.39
N ALA A 129 16.58 16.15 -9.44
CA ALA A 129 17.78 16.19 -8.63
C ALA A 129 19.05 16.05 -9.50
N ASN A 130 19.05 15.17 -10.49
CA ASN A 130 20.16 15.04 -11.43
C ASN A 130 20.34 16.27 -12.35
N ALA A 131 19.23 16.93 -12.73
CA ALA A 131 19.28 18.16 -13.51
C ALA A 131 19.93 19.35 -12.77
N GLN A 132 20.02 19.29 -11.43
CA GLN A 132 20.73 20.29 -10.62
C GLN A 132 22.24 20.10 -10.64
N LYS A 133 22.75 18.96 -11.11
CA LYS A 133 24.18 18.73 -11.28
C LYS A 133 24.67 19.58 -12.46
N THR A 134 25.62 20.45 -12.20
CA THR A 134 26.22 21.29 -13.26
C THR A 134 27.02 20.40 -14.21
N PRO A 135 26.66 20.29 -15.50
CA PRO A 135 27.46 19.51 -16.43
C PRO A 135 28.80 20.21 -16.64
N VAL A 136 29.90 19.45 -16.51
CA VAL A 136 31.24 19.96 -16.80
C VAL A 136 31.60 19.57 -18.24
N LEU A 137 31.79 20.57 -19.09
CA LEU A 137 32.31 20.36 -20.45
C LEU A 137 33.83 20.19 -20.40
N VAL A 138 34.26 19.00 -20.75
CA VAL A 138 35.70 18.70 -20.86
C VAL A 138 36.09 18.63 -22.33
N VAL A 139 36.87 19.59 -22.78
CA VAL A 139 37.38 19.66 -24.15
C VAL A 139 38.80 19.11 -24.16
N GLY A 140 39.04 18.09 -24.96
CA GLY A 140 40.40 17.48 -25.04
C GLY A 140 40.57 16.60 -26.29
N ASN A 141 41.80 16.26 -26.58
CA ASN A 141 42.10 15.32 -27.65
C ASN A 141 41.75 13.89 -27.23
N GLU A 142 41.47 13.01 -28.18
CA GLU A 142 41.05 11.63 -27.94
C GLU A 142 42.05 10.85 -27.04
N LYS A 143 43.36 11.14 -27.13
CA LYS A 143 44.37 10.59 -26.24
C LYS A 143 44.27 11.04 -24.78
N GLN A 144 43.71 12.23 -24.53
CA GLN A 144 43.53 12.80 -23.19
C GLN A 144 42.20 12.39 -22.58
N ARG A 145 41.25 11.96 -23.41
CA ARG A 145 39.89 11.57 -23.00
C ARG A 145 39.87 10.49 -21.92
N LEU A 146 40.67 9.43 -22.10
CA LEU A 146 40.75 8.33 -21.12
C LEU A 146 41.34 8.77 -19.78
N THR A 147 42.38 9.62 -19.81
CA THR A 147 43.03 10.14 -18.62
C THR A 147 42.08 11.06 -17.84
N LEU A 148 41.39 11.95 -18.53
CA LEU A 148 40.39 12.85 -17.93
C LEU A 148 39.19 12.09 -17.37
N LEU A 149 38.74 11.04 -18.07
CA LEU A 149 37.65 10.18 -17.61
C LEU A 149 38.04 9.43 -16.32
N ASN A 150 39.22 8.94 -16.20
CA ASN A 150 39.71 8.28 -15.00
C ASN A 150 39.92 9.25 -13.84
N LEU A 151 40.46 10.42 -14.10
CA LEU A 151 40.66 11.47 -13.09
C LEU A 151 39.33 11.96 -12.48
N TYR A 152 38.31 12.10 -13.30
CA TYR A 152 36.95 12.43 -12.83
C TYR A 152 36.26 11.30 -12.11
N LYS A 153 36.46 10.06 -12.49
CA LYS A 153 35.94 8.89 -11.78
C LYS A 153 36.53 8.74 -10.38
N GLU A 154 37.77 9.14 -10.18
CA GLU A 154 38.41 9.16 -8.86
C GLU A 154 37.91 10.32 -8.00
N TYR A 155 37.56 11.47 -8.61
CA TYR A 155 37.19 12.66 -7.86
C TYR A 155 35.71 12.67 -7.43
N ASP A 156 34.79 12.23 -8.28
CA ASP A 156 33.37 12.23 -7.93
C ASP A 156 32.56 11.27 -8.84
N GLY A 157 32.39 10.06 -8.46
CA GLY A 157 31.79 8.97 -9.23
C GLY A 157 30.42 9.23 -9.88
N ASN A 158 29.84 10.42 -9.76
CA ASN A 158 28.52 10.78 -10.25
C ASN A 158 28.43 12.13 -10.99
N ALA A 159 29.54 12.79 -11.30
CA ALA A 159 29.48 14.07 -12.02
C ALA A 159 29.02 13.85 -13.48
N PRO A 160 28.00 14.54 -13.95
CA PRO A 160 27.63 14.53 -15.36
C PRO A 160 28.64 15.35 -16.17
N PHE A 161 29.41 14.69 -17.06
CA PHE A 161 30.27 15.40 -18.01
C PHE A 161 29.98 14.95 -19.42
N ILE A 162 30.18 15.87 -20.32
CA ILE A 162 30.04 15.67 -21.76
C ILE A 162 31.38 15.86 -22.39
N PHE A 163 31.90 14.85 -23.11
CA PHE A 163 33.09 14.97 -23.89
C PHE A 163 32.75 15.56 -25.25
N GLY A 164 33.40 16.69 -25.59
CA GLY A 164 33.29 17.31 -26.91
C GLY A 164 34.58 17.21 -27.71
N ASP A 165 34.45 17.18 -29.03
CA ASP A 165 35.59 17.31 -29.95
C ASP A 165 36.16 18.74 -29.84
N LYS A 166 37.47 18.90 -30.15
CA LYS A 166 38.14 20.20 -30.13
C LYS A 166 37.55 21.24 -31.09
N ASN A 167 36.81 20.78 -32.11
CA ASN A 167 36.13 21.62 -33.11
C ASN A 167 34.67 21.83 -32.81
N LEU A 168 34.17 21.40 -31.63
CA LEU A 168 32.79 21.56 -31.26
C LEU A 168 32.49 23.05 -31.02
N ASP A 169 31.43 23.55 -31.70
CA ASP A 169 30.97 24.91 -31.46
C ASP A 169 30.32 25.01 -30.06
N ILE A 170 30.97 25.66 -29.14
CA ILE A 170 30.54 25.84 -27.75
C ILE A 170 29.20 26.61 -27.70
N ASN A 171 28.88 27.44 -28.71
CA ASN A 171 27.63 28.17 -28.77
C ASN A 171 26.44 27.27 -29.12
N ALA A 172 26.67 26.15 -29.83
CA ALA A 172 25.66 25.12 -30.06
C ALA A 172 25.29 24.35 -28.80
N LEU A 173 26.16 24.39 -27.77
CA LEU A 173 25.94 23.70 -26.50
C LEU A 173 25.13 24.50 -25.48
N LYS A 174 24.81 25.78 -25.76
CA LYS A 174 23.87 26.54 -24.91
C LYS A 174 22.50 25.93 -24.79
N ALA A 175 22.12 25.01 -25.71
CA ALA A 175 20.89 24.24 -25.64
C ALA A 175 20.90 23.14 -24.55
N LEU A 176 22.05 22.86 -23.93
CA LEU A 176 22.20 21.85 -22.87
C LEU A 176 22.17 22.46 -21.45
N SER A 177 22.11 23.79 -21.35
CA SER A 177 21.83 24.46 -20.09
C SER A 177 20.37 24.16 -19.72
N THR A 178 20.16 23.19 -18.86
CA THR A 178 18.82 22.93 -18.31
C THR A 178 18.56 23.96 -17.22
N ASP A 179 17.82 25.03 -17.55
CA ASP A 179 17.22 25.95 -16.56
C ASP A 179 16.07 25.24 -15.82
N ALA A 180 16.27 23.97 -15.46
CA ALA A 180 15.25 23.21 -14.76
C ALA A 180 15.11 23.73 -13.33
N PRO A 181 13.95 24.27 -12.94
CA PRO A 181 13.74 24.74 -11.57
C PRO A 181 13.84 23.57 -10.60
N TYR A 182 14.44 23.83 -9.43
CA TYR A 182 14.44 22.85 -8.35
C TYR A 182 13.03 22.73 -7.77
N VAL A 183 12.42 21.57 -7.90
CA VAL A 183 11.04 21.28 -7.43
C VAL A 183 10.94 20.03 -6.57
N CYS A 184 12.06 19.46 -6.14
CA CYS A 184 12.10 18.21 -5.38
C CYS A 184 11.24 18.27 -4.10
N ASP A 185 11.22 19.39 -3.38
CA ASP A 185 10.44 19.54 -2.15
C ASP A 185 8.94 19.42 -2.41
N LYS A 186 8.46 20.07 -3.48
CA LYS A 186 7.04 19.98 -3.89
C LYS A 186 6.67 18.58 -4.38
N LEU A 187 7.58 17.93 -5.09
CA LEU A 187 7.40 16.55 -5.56
C LEU A 187 7.37 15.57 -4.38
N TYR A 188 8.21 15.79 -3.36
CA TYR A 188 8.19 14.97 -2.15
C TYR A 188 6.89 15.15 -1.35
N GLN A 189 6.35 16.36 -1.24
CA GLN A 189 5.04 16.61 -0.66
C GLN A 189 3.94 15.88 -1.45
N LEU A 190 3.94 15.97 -2.78
CA LEU A 190 3.00 15.24 -3.63
C LEU A 190 3.12 13.72 -3.44
N LYS A 191 4.34 13.19 -3.35
CA LYS A 191 4.58 11.78 -3.05
C LYS A 191 3.94 11.37 -1.72
N THR A 192 4.12 12.18 -0.67
CA THR A 192 3.51 11.93 0.64
C THR A 192 1.98 11.97 0.57
N GLN A 193 1.40 12.87 -0.19
CA GLN A 193 -0.05 12.92 -0.42
C GLN A 193 -0.56 11.64 -1.11
N ILE A 194 0.10 11.20 -2.19
CA ILE A 194 -0.27 9.96 -2.90
C ILE A 194 -0.16 8.74 -1.99
N TRP A 195 0.88 8.68 -1.16
CA TRP A 195 1.03 7.62 -0.15
C TRP A 195 -0.12 7.63 0.86
N ASN A 196 -0.48 8.80 1.38
CA ASN A 196 -1.59 8.96 2.31
C ASN A 196 -2.96 8.64 1.67
N GLU A 197 -3.16 9.00 0.41
CA GLU A 197 -4.34 8.59 -0.36
C GLU A 197 -4.44 7.07 -0.47
N ALA A 198 -3.33 6.38 -0.74
CA ALA A 198 -3.29 4.92 -0.80
C ALA A 198 -3.64 4.27 0.54
N LEU A 199 -3.11 4.80 1.66
CA LEU A 199 -3.44 4.33 3.00
C LEU A 199 -4.92 4.56 3.34
N THR A 200 -5.45 5.74 3.03
CA THR A 200 -6.88 6.07 3.21
C THR A 200 -7.77 5.13 2.39
N TYR A 201 -7.41 4.86 1.13
CA TYR A 201 -8.11 3.89 0.29
C TYR A 201 -8.13 2.49 0.92
N LEU A 202 -7.02 2.05 1.48
CA LEU A 202 -6.92 0.76 2.18
C LEU A 202 -7.65 0.75 3.53
N GLY A 203 -7.97 1.91 4.11
CA GLY A 203 -8.57 2.02 5.43
C GLY A 203 -7.54 2.02 6.57
N ILE A 204 -6.27 2.32 6.27
CA ILE A 204 -5.18 2.40 7.24
C ILE A 204 -5.03 3.83 7.74
N SER A 205 -4.97 4.01 9.06
CA SER A 205 -4.79 5.34 9.66
C SER A 205 -3.37 5.86 9.41
N ASN A 206 -3.26 7.13 8.99
CA ASN A 206 -1.98 7.79 8.68
C ASN A 206 -1.68 8.98 9.62
N ILE A 207 -2.34 9.06 10.76
CA ILE A 207 -2.31 10.23 11.68
C ILE A 207 -0.91 10.53 12.22
N ASN A 208 0.01 9.59 12.18
CA ASN A 208 1.31 9.72 12.88
C ASN A 208 2.45 10.37 12.10
N ILE A 209 2.28 10.71 10.84
CA ILE A 209 3.42 11.13 10.00
C ILE A 209 3.65 12.64 9.99
N GLN A 210 2.70 13.46 10.44
CA GLN A 210 2.80 14.93 10.37
C GLN A 210 2.61 15.67 11.70
N LYS A 211 3.07 15.15 12.82
CA LYS A 211 2.97 15.83 14.14
C LYS A 211 3.84 17.08 14.30
N LYS A 212 4.30 17.76 13.28
CA LYS A 212 5.14 18.98 13.44
C LYS A 212 4.47 20.30 13.09
N GLU A 213 3.30 20.31 12.49
CA GLU A 213 2.57 21.56 12.26
C GLU A 213 1.13 21.41 12.75
N ARG A 214 0.61 22.48 13.37
CA ARG A 214 -0.74 22.58 13.92
C ARG A 214 -1.77 22.22 12.85
N LEU A 215 -2.12 20.95 12.76
CA LEU A 215 -3.28 20.51 11.97
C LEU A 215 -4.54 21.03 12.67
N ILE A 216 -5.34 21.78 11.93
CA ILE A 216 -6.65 22.21 12.36
C ILE A 216 -7.47 20.94 12.57
N THR A 217 -8.12 20.82 13.73
CA THR A 217 -8.92 19.65 14.16
C THR A 217 -9.90 19.16 13.08
N ASP A 218 -10.39 20.07 12.24
CA ASP A 218 -11.34 19.77 11.15
C ASP A 218 -10.71 18.97 9.98
N GLU A 219 -9.42 19.15 9.68
CA GLU A 219 -8.73 18.38 8.62
C GLU A 219 -8.44 16.93 9.07
N VAL A 220 -8.10 16.76 10.34
CA VAL A 220 -7.91 15.43 10.95
C VAL A 220 -9.22 14.65 10.89
N THR A 221 -10.33 15.28 11.25
CA THR A 221 -11.66 14.65 11.25
C THR A 221 -12.12 14.26 9.85
N ARG A 222 -11.84 15.07 8.82
CA ARG A 222 -12.19 14.75 7.42
C ARG A 222 -11.41 13.56 6.87
N ASN A 223 -10.11 13.50 7.13
CA ASN A 223 -9.28 12.38 6.68
C ASN A 223 -9.63 11.07 7.40
N GLN A 224 -10.05 11.13 8.66
CA GLN A 224 -10.53 9.96 9.39
C GLN A 224 -11.82 9.38 8.80
N GLY A 225 -12.75 10.21 8.32
CA GLY A 225 -14.01 9.74 7.76
C GLY A 225 -13.83 8.80 6.55
N GLY A 226 -12.96 9.16 5.61
CA GLY A 226 -12.64 8.32 4.44
C GLY A 226 -11.98 6.99 4.83
N THR A 227 -11.04 7.02 5.75
CA THR A 227 -10.34 5.84 6.27
C THR A 227 -11.30 4.88 6.98
N ILE A 228 -12.17 5.42 7.84
CA ILE A 228 -13.20 4.63 8.56
C ILE A 228 -14.17 3.98 7.58
N ALA A 229 -14.66 4.73 6.58
CA ALA A 229 -15.59 4.21 5.58
C ALA A 229 -14.97 3.08 4.74
N SER A 230 -13.72 3.25 4.29
CA SER A 230 -12.99 2.21 3.54
C SER A 230 -12.75 0.95 4.37
N ARG A 231 -12.39 1.12 5.64
CA ARG A 231 -12.21 0.03 6.60
C ARG A 231 -13.51 -0.71 6.84
N TYR A 232 -14.60 0.02 7.09
CA TYR A 232 -15.92 -0.55 7.35
C TYR A 232 -16.40 -1.43 6.19
N SER A 233 -16.32 -0.93 4.96
CA SER A 233 -16.75 -1.68 3.77
C SER A 233 -16.04 -3.04 3.63
N ARG A 234 -14.76 -3.12 3.99
CA ARG A 234 -13.97 -4.36 3.93
C ARG A 234 -14.22 -5.28 5.12
N LEU A 235 -14.24 -4.73 6.33
CA LEU A 235 -14.46 -5.52 7.55
C LEU A 235 -15.87 -6.09 7.59
N GLU A 236 -16.86 -5.30 7.25
CA GLU A 236 -18.27 -5.72 7.32
C GLU A 236 -18.56 -6.84 6.32
N SER A 237 -18.00 -6.79 5.11
CA SER A 237 -18.13 -7.90 4.15
C SER A 237 -17.59 -9.22 4.70
N ARG A 238 -16.48 -9.17 5.45
CA ARG A 238 -15.91 -10.33 6.13
C ARG A 238 -16.77 -10.81 7.28
N ARG A 239 -17.28 -9.89 8.11
CA ARG A 239 -18.16 -10.22 9.26
C ARG A 239 -19.46 -10.90 8.82
N GLN A 240 -20.10 -10.38 7.79
CA GLN A 240 -21.32 -11.00 7.23
C GLN A 240 -21.04 -12.41 6.68
N ALA A 241 -19.87 -12.64 6.08
CA ALA A 241 -19.49 -13.97 5.65
C ALA A 241 -19.21 -14.89 6.84
N VAL A 242 -18.52 -14.41 7.86
CA VAL A 242 -18.20 -15.16 9.09
C VAL A 242 -19.48 -15.56 9.84
N GLU A 243 -20.46 -14.68 9.97
CA GLU A 243 -21.75 -14.99 10.57
C GLU A 243 -22.42 -16.18 9.84
N LYS A 244 -22.48 -16.12 8.51
CA LYS A 244 -23.04 -17.22 7.70
C LYS A 244 -22.21 -18.51 7.78
N ILE A 245 -20.89 -18.42 7.92
CA ILE A 245 -20.01 -19.57 8.09
C ILE A 245 -20.28 -20.24 9.43
N ASN A 246 -20.32 -19.45 10.50
CA ASN A 246 -20.59 -19.95 11.84
C ASN A 246 -21.97 -20.62 11.93
N ASP A 247 -22.99 -20.01 11.34
CA ASP A 247 -24.33 -20.57 11.29
C ASP A 247 -24.41 -21.88 10.48
N MET A 248 -23.72 -21.94 9.33
CA MET A 248 -23.81 -23.09 8.41
C MET A 248 -22.97 -24.28 8.86
N PHE A 249 -21.79 -24.02 9.44
CA PHE A 249 -20.80 -25.07 9.75
C PHE A 249 -20.58 -25.29 11.25
N GLY A 250 -21.22 -24.48 12.11
CA GLY A 250 -21.10 -24.58 13.57
C GLY A 250 -19.71 -24.19 14.08
N THR A 251 -19.05 -23.28 13.40
CA THR A 251 -17.75 -22.72 13.80
C THR A 251 -17.94 -21.50 14.72
N ASN A 252 -16.84 -21.01 15.29
CA ASN A 252 -16.84 -19.78 16.09
C ASN A 252 -15.71 -18.85 15.60
N ILE A 253 -15.68 -18.61 14.30
CA ILE A 253 -14.69 -17.75 13.66
C ILE A 253 -15.05 -16.30 13.97
N GLU A 254 -14.03 -15.48 14.20
CA GLU A 254 -14.15 -14.04 14.37
C GLU A 254 -13.19 -13.33 13.45
N VAL A 255 -13.58 -12.15 12.96
CA VAL A 255 -12.70 -11.26 12.19
C VAL A 255 -12.81 -9.84 12.72
N ASN A 256 -11.67 -9.25 13.01
CA ASN A 256 -11.58 -7.89 13.52
C ASN A 256 -10.48 -7.12 12.80
N TYR A 257 -10.55 -5.80 12.88
CA TYR A 257 -9.45 -4.95 12.48
C TYR A 257 -8.33 -5.08 13.51
N ARG A 258 -7.08 -5.20 13.06
CA ARG A 258 -5.92 -5.35 13.95
C ARG A 258 -5.69 -4.06 14.73
N GLU A 259 -5.77 -4.14 16.04
CA GLU A 259 -5.69 -2.99 16.96
C GLU A 259 -4.32 -2.30 16.95
N ASP A 260 -3.25 -3.03 16.69
CA ASP A 260 -1.89 -2.49 16.59
C ASP A 260 -1.76 -1.35 15.58
N PHE A 261 -2.64 -1.29 14.59
CA PHE A 261 -2.73 -0.14 13.66
C PHE A 261 -3.47 1.08 14.24
N GLN A 262 -4.06 0.97 15.44
CA GLN A 262 -4.79 2.05 16.11
C GLN A 262 -3.99 2.73 17.22
N GLN A 263 -3.08 2.01 17.89
CA GLN A 263 -2.46 2.45 19.16
C GLN A 263 -1.28 3.43 19.03
N VAL A 264 -0.86 3.83 17.87
CA VAL A 264 0.26 4.80 17.73
C VAL A 264 -0.16 6.24 18.11
N GLY A 265 -1.33 6.45 18.67
CA GLY A 265 -1.91 7.77 18.99
C GLY A 265 -2.02 8.16 20.47
N ASP A 266 -2.04 7.21 21.41
CA ASP A 266 -2.46 7.49 22.79
C ASP A 266 -1.37 7.48 23.86
N ASP A 267 -0.17 6.99 23.59
CA ASP A 267 0.87 6.83 24.62
C ASP A 267 1.73 8.08 24.94
N ASN A 268 1.33 9.27 24.46
CA ASN A 268 2.03 10.52 24.78
C ASN A 268 1.07 11.63 25.23
N GLN A 269 0.22 11.38 26.21
CA GLN A 269 -0.19 12.45 27.11
C GLN A 269 0.92 12.58 28.17
N PRO A 270 1.64 13.70 28.26
CA PRO A 270 2.48 13.95 29.43
C PRO A 270 1.54 14.02 30.64
N GLU A 271 1.77 13.15 31.61
CA GLU A 271 1.21 13.31 32.96
C GLU A 271 1.47 14.76 33.39
N ASP A 272 0.40 15.49 33.65
CA ASP A 272 0.46 16.84 34.21
C ASP A 272 0.99 16.73 35.67
N PRO A 273 2.24 17.16 35.98
CA PRO A 273 2.78 17.07 37.34
C PRO A 273 2.28 18.19 38.22
N GLY A 274 1.17 18.85 37.91
CA GLY A 274 0.68 20.07 38.55
C GLY A 274 -0.58 19.95 39.42
N ALA A 275 -1.16 18.77 39.61
CA ALA A 275 -2.32 18.62 40.52
C ALA A 275 -1.88 18.22 41.94
N ASN A 276 -1.04 19.01 42.59
CA ASN A 276 -0.80 18.88 44.04
C ASN A 276 -1.33 20.11 44.79
N THR A 277 -2.46 19.88 45.44
CA THR A 277 -2.83 20.33 46.77
C THR A 277 -2.40 21.74 47.18
N ILE A 278 -3.34 22.63 47.19
CA ILE A 278 -3.41 23.63 48.24
C ILE A 278 -4.58 23.22 49.14
N GLY A 279 -4.22 22.40 50.14
CA GLY A 279 -5.05 22.15 51.30
C GLY A 279 -5.12 23.39 52.13
N GLY A 280 -6.34 23.71 52.56
CA GLY A 280 -6.59 24.79 53.48
C GLY A 280 -5.95 24.61 54.83
N ALA A 281 -5.59 25.70 55.44
CA ALA A 281 -5.56 25.88 56.87
C ALA A 281 -6.27 27.19 57.10
N GLY A 282 -7.28 27.10 57.81
CA GLY A 282 -8.09 27.87 58.61
C GLY A 282 -7.35 28.50 59.75
N ASN A 283 -7.95 29.44 60.26
CA ASN A 283 -8.13 29.96 61.61
C ASN A 283 -8.10 31.47 61.68
N GLU A 284 -9.09 31.87 62.33
CA GLU A 284 -9.42 33.05 63.10
C GLU A 284 -9.92 34.24 62.33
#